data_36effc74de2598d49ae89f7663255224
#
_entry.id   36effc74de2598d49ae89f7663255224
#
_cell.length_a   1.000
_cell.length_b   1.000
_cell.length_c   1.000
_cell.angle_alpha   90.00
_cell.angle_beta   90.00
_cell.angle_gamma   90.00
#
_symmetry.space_group_name_H-M   'P 1'
#
loop_
_entity.id
_entity.type
_entity.pdbx_description
1 polymer ?
#
loop_
_entity_poly.entity_id
_entity_poly.type
_entity_poly.pdbx_seq_one_letter_code
_entity_poly.pdbx_strand_id
1 'polypeptide(L)'
;MKRILLSLSLLLLLALAAGCSAQGEAQLDPTMAQQLQIDEAMAATLAPGIQDVDVTDRGTDLTLHVRQTLGNDRELYVLYDVTLAGTVILPDGEEGWFGPQTVTLQGVEESTAHSGSVQTAFLDKERQTITYLSYFSRGIPWPAGDLRLSVGDFVSDATSLTQEVAEATWTPTNQGTILEGEIQTPAGETVGSVTLTPFSLSYTFTQGAQPKMEEIGGMALPSGYLLDSQGMARRAGSASGGGGNWSTTFRTPLDLTTVSAVEVAGYVVPLGQGTAVPENWDAQATERAAWDRVFFSFGFDPEDYIYVNYRAERMEVFSQEEILGLLWTLQTGMAEGDQPVLYRDEGRDLWYALLRQGENYHLYTLQPNPDLPADSTEVTQFWVQAEPERTLPVEKVPAVEPVTTTAAEESEA
;
A
#
# COMPACT_ATOMS: atom_id res chain seq x y z
N MET A 1 34.81 -27.23 48.25
CA MET A 1 34.44 -27.84 46.96
C MET A 1 32.95 -27.59 46.54
N LYS A 2 31.95 -27.70 47.42
CA LYS A 2 30.53 -27.49 47.05
C LYS A 2 30.18 -26.06 46.56
N ARG A 3 30.90 -25.02 47.04
CA ARG A 3 30.63 -23.62 46.62
C ARG A 3 31.21 -23.25 45.25
N ILE A 4 32.24 -23.97 44.80
CA ILE A 4 32.86 -23.75 43.48
C ILE A 4 32.00 -24.41 42.36
N LEU A 5 31.38 -25.54 42.65
CA LEU A 5 30.47 -26.22 41.73
C LEU A 5 29.17 -25.43 41.49
N LEU A 6 28.66 -24.69 42.50
CA LEU A 6 27.46 -23.86 42.31
C LEU A 6 27.75 -22.62 41.48
N SER A 7 28.93 -22.02 41.60
CA SER A 7 29.31 -20.86 40.77
C SER A 7 29.58 -21.24 39.33
N LEU A 8 30.09 -22.44 39.07
CA LEU A 8 30.31 -22.90 37.68
C LEU A 8 29.01 -23.26 36.98
N SER A 9 28.02 -23.84 37.68
CA SER A 9 26.69 -24.12 37.12
C SER A 9 25.89 -22.86 36.86
N LEU A 10 26.05 -21.82 37.66
CA LEU A 10 25.38 -20.53 37.45
C LEU A 10 25.98 -19.76 36.25
N LEU A 11 27.31 -19.86 36.08
CA LEU A 11 27.99 -19.30 34.88
C LEU A 11 27.64 -20.05 33.60
N LEU A 12 27.46 -21.38 33.68
CA LEU A 12 27.04 -22.18 32.52
C LEU A 12 25.57 -21.90 32.13
N LEU A 13 24.68 -21.67 33.10
CA LEU A 13 23.30 -21.29 32.89
C LEU A 13 23.18 -19.85 32.33
N LEU A 14 24.04 -18.94 32.79
CA LEU A 14 24.13 -17.58 32.21
C LEU A 14 24.72 -17.58 30.79
N ALA A 15 25.67 -18.47 30.49
CA ALA A 15 26.20 -18.63 29.15
C ALA A 15 25.19 -19.30 28.17
N LEU A 16 24.33 -20.19 28.68
CA LEU A 16 23.22 -20.77 27.90
C LEU A 16 22.05 -19.78 27.68
N ALA A 17 21.84 -18.85 28.62
CA ALA A 17 20.86 -17.76 28.45
C ALA A 17 21.39 -16.63 27.56
N ALA A 18 22.72 -16.44 27.47
CA ALA A 18 23.34 -15.49 26.53
C ALA A 18 23.53 -16.09 25.12
N GLY A 19 23.29 -17.40 24.94
CA GLY A 19 23.32 -18.10 23.65
C GLY A 19 21.97 -18.11 22.92
N CYS A 20 20.90 -17.53 23.45
CA CYS A 20 19.82 -17.03 22.65
C CYS A 20 20.38 -15.79 21.93
N SER A 21 20.97 -16.00 20.78
CA SER A 21 21.30 -14.97 19.82
C SER A 21 20.10 -14.00 19.79
N ALA A 22 20.33 -12.75 20.17
CA ALA A 22 19.57 -11.67 19.59
C ALA A 22 19.76 -11.88 18.06
N GLN A 23 18.81 -12.56 17.42
CA GLN A 23 18.60 -12.38 15.99
C GLN A 23 18.34 -10.89 15.91
N GLY A 24 19.32 -10.14 15.35
CA GLY A 24 19.10 -8.74 15.06
C GLY A 24 17.81 -8.69 14.26
N GLU A 25 16.91 -7.81 14.66
CA GLU A 25 15.68 -7.60 13.90
C GLU A 25 16.09 -7.46 12.42
N ALA A 26 15.48 -8.28 11.54
CA ALA A 26 15.80 -8.24 10.13
C ALA A 26 15.51 -6.82 9.63
N GLN A 27 16.51 -6.18 9.07
CA GLN A 27 16.39 -4.83 8.56
C GLN A 27 15.86 -4.90 7.12
N LEU A 28 14.91 -4.06 6.78
CA LEU A 28 14.38 -3.99 5.42
C LEU A 28 15.49 -3.61 4.42
N ASP A 29 15.58 -4.39 3.33
CA ASP A 29 16.54 -4.11 2.26
C ASP A 29 16.27 -2.73 1.64
N PRO A 30 17.30 -1.88 1.47
CA PRO A 30 17.11 -0.53 0.95
C PRO A 30 16.45 -0.48 -0.43
N THR A 31 16.69 -1.49 -1.28
CA THR A 31 16.05 -1.57 -2.60
C THR A 31 14.56 -1.84 -2.46
N MET A 32 14.17 -2.75 -1.58
CA MET A 32 12.76 -3.03 -1.30
C MET A 32 12.08 -1.80 -0.68
N ALA A 33 12.72 -1.14 0.29
CA ALA A 33 12.22 0.08 0.91
C ALA A 33 11.97 1.19 -0.13
N GLN A 34 12.91 1.39 -1.03
CA GLN A 34 12.79 2.39 -2.10
C GLN A 34 11.64 2.06 -3.06
N GLN A 35 11.52 0.80 -3.50
CA GLN A 35 10.50 0.38 -4.46
C GLN A 35 9.08 0.48 -3.88
N LEU A 36 8.92 0.19 -2.59
CA LEU A 36 7.65 0.23 -1.89
C LEU A 36 7.41 1.57 -1.17
N GLN A 37 8.31 2.54 -1.32
CA GLN A 37 8.24 3.87 -0.67
C GLN A 37 8.07 3.76 0.86
N ILE A 38 8.82 2.84 1.48
CA ILE A 38 8.77 2.58 2.92
C ILE A 38 9.82 3.43 3.62
N ASP A 39 9.38 4.28 4.53
CA ASP A 39 10.25 5.04 5.43
C ASP A 39 10.68 4.23 6.66
N GLU A 40 11.51 4.80 7.52
CA GLU A 40 12.03 4.13 8.71
C GLU A 40 10.91 3.79 9.72
N ALA A 41 9.90 4.62 9.86
CA ALA A 41 8.79 4.40 10.78
C ALA A 41 7.92 3.24 10.29
N MET A 42 7.58 3.22 9.00
CA MET A 42 6.84 2.13 8.38
C MET A 42 7.65 0.84 8.38
N ALA A 43 8.96 0.88 8.13
CA ALA A 43 9.83 -0.30 8.19
C ALA A 43 9.80 -0.94 9.59
N ALA A 44 9.79 -0.14 10.66
CA ALA A 44 9.65 -0.63 12.03
C ALA A 44 8.30 -1.33 12.26
N THR A 45 7.22 -0.79 11.72
CA THR A 45 5.87 -1.38 11.79
C THR A 45 5.80 -2.72 11.04
N LEU A 46 6.50 -2.82 9.91
CA LEU A 46 6.52 -4.00 9.05
C LEU A 46 7.56 -5.05 9.46
N ALA A 47 8.42 -4.77 10.45
CA ALA A 47 9.51 -5.64 10.88
C ALA A 47 9.13 -7.11 11.09
N PRO A 48 7.96 -7.45 11.70
CA PRO A 48 7.56 -8.85 11.85
C PRO A 48 7.34 -9.60 10.53
N GLY A 49 7.08 -8.86 9.45
CA GLY A 49 6.87 -9.39 8.11
C GLY A 49 8.17 -9.55 7.31
N ILE A 50 9.32 -9.10 7.82
CA ILE A 50 10.60 -9.15 7.10
C ILE A 50 11.30 -10.47 7.38
N GLN A 51 11.82 -11.11 6.33
CA GLN A 51 12.67 -12.30 6.45
C GLN A 51 13.84 -12.22 5.49
N ASP A 52 15.07 -12.28 6.01
CA ASP A 52 16.27 -12.51 5.21
C ASP A 52 16.28 -13.97 4.76
N VAL A 53 16.41 -14.20 3.45
CA VAL A 53 16.34 -15.53 2.85
C VAL A 53 17.74 -16.01 2.47
N ASP A 54 18.50 -15.23 1.71
CA ASP A 54 19.89 -15.48 1.29
C ASP A 54 20.10 -16.88 0.65
N VAL A 55 19.20 -17.26 -0.25
CA VAL A 55 19.25 -18.54 -0.96
C VAL A 55 19.64 -18.32 -2.42
N THR A 56 20.60 -19.11 -2.91
CA THR A 56 21.09 -19.01 -4.29
C THR A 56 20.95 -20.36 -5.02
N ASP A 57 20.35 -20.32 -6.21
CA ASP A 57 20.38 -21.42 -7.17
C ASP A 57 21.24 -21.01 -8.39
N ARG A 58 22.13 -21.92 -8.82
CA ARG A 58 23.09 -21.67 -9.91
C ARG A 58 22.85 -22.64 -11.06
N GLY A 59 22.28 -22.09 -12.12
CA GLY A 59 22.14 -22.79 -13.39
C GLY A 59 23.34 -22.58 -14.33
N THR A 60 23.16 -22.94 -15.59
CA THR A 60 24.15 -22.77 -16.65
C THR A 60 24.15 -21.35 -17.20
N ASP A 61 22.97 -20.83 -17.51
CA ASP A 61 22.75 -19.56 -18.17
C ASP A 61 22.34 -18.45 -17.19
N LEU A 62 21.81 -18.83 -16.01
CA LEU A 62 21.37 -17.86 -15.01
C LEU A 62 21.64 -18.34 -13.58
N THR A 63 21.81 -17.38 -12.70
CA THR A 63 21.87 -17.58 -11.25
C THR A 63 20.75 -16.77 -10.60
N LEU A 64 19.92 -17.42 -9.79
CA LEU A 64 18.88 -16.80 -8.99
C LEU A 64 19.37 -16.66 -7.55
N HIS A 65 19.31 -15.48 -6.98
CA HIS A 65 19.61 -15.22 -5.58
C HIS A 65 18.42 -14.51 -4.91
N VAL A 66 17.68 -15.21 -4.06
CA VAL A 66 16.61 -14.63 -3.25
C VAL A 66 17.23 -13.98 -2.03
N ARG A 67 17.06 -12.66 -1.90
CA ARG A 67 17.67 -11.85 -0.83
C ARG A 67 16.77 -11.77 0.40
N GLN A 68 15.54 -11.30 0.21
CA GLN A 68 14.66 -10.97 1.31
C GLN A 68 13.19 -11.13 0.90
N THR A 69 12.33 -11.45 1.85
CA THR A 69 10.88 -11.40 1.68
C THR A 69 10.25 -10.44 2.70
N LEU A 70 9.11 -9.85 2.33
CA LEU A 70 8.30 -8.99 3.18
C LEU A 70 6.83 -9.36 3.00
N GLY A 71 6.12 -9.66 4.06
CA GLY A 71 4.70 -9.98 3.98
C GLY A 71 4.20 -10.81 5.15
N ASN A 72 3.27 -11.69 4.85
CA ASN A 72 2.59 -12.56 5.81
C ASN A 72 2.32 -13.94 5.19
N ASP A 73 1.48 -14.74 5.83
CA ASP A 73 1.14 -16.09 5.36
C ASP A 73 0.23 -16.12 4.12
N ARG A 74 -0.23 -14.99 3.59
CA ARG A 74 -1.12 -14.90 2.42
C ARG A 74 -0.56 -14.12 1.26
N GLU A 75 0.38 -13.23 1.54
CA GLU A 75 0.99 -12.37 0.52
C GLU A 75 2.45 -12.09 0.85
N LEU A 76 3.28 -12.07 -0.18
CA LEU A 76 4.71 -11.88 -0.07
C LEU A 76 5.22 -10.98 -1.19
N TYR A 77 6.00 -9.98 -0.81
CA TYR A 77 6.99 -9.39 -1.68
C TYR A 77 8.27 -10.21 -1.59
N VAL A 78 8.87 -10.51 -2.73
CA VAL A 78 10.13 -11.25 -2.83
C VAL A 78 11.12 -10.41 -3.61
N LEU A 79 12.22 -10.05 -2.96
CA LEU A 79 13.35 -9.35 -3.59
C LEU A 79 14.39 -10.37 -3.98
N TYR A 80 14.78 -10.37 -5.25
CA TYR A 80 15.76 -11.32 -5.77
C TYR A 80 16.59 -10.74 -6.92
N ASP A 81 17.79 -11.25 -7.05
CA ASP A 81 18.70 -10.94 -8.14
C ASP A 81 18.74 -12.10 -9.15
N VAL A 82 18.74 -11.77 -10.42
CA VAL A 82 19.02 -12.71 -11.50
C VAL A 82 20.28 -12.25 -12.22
N THR A 83 21.33 -13.08 -12.19
CA THR A 83 22.57 -12.84 -12.92
C THR A 83 22.61 -13.74 -14.14
N LEU A 84 22.75 -13.16 -15.32
CA LEU A 84 22.90 -13.89 -16.56
C LEU A 84 24.36 -14.33 -16.74
N ALA A 85 24.55 -15.53 -17.28
CA ALA A 85 25.85 -16.16 -17.42
C ALA A 85 26.04 -16.80 -18.82
N GLY A 86 27.24 -17.30 -19.10
CA GLY A 86 27.49 -17.98 -20.35
C GLY A 86 27.46 -17.08 -21.58
N THR A 87 26.59 -17.44 -22.52
CA THR A 87 26.41 -16.70 -23.78
C THR A 87 25.21 -15.72 -23.73
N VAL A 88 24.49 -15.73 -22.63
CA VAL A 88 23.33 -14.84 -22.42
C VAL A 88 23.84 -13.52 -21.90
N ILE A 89 23.61 -12.44 -22.66
CA ILE A 89 24.09 -11.10 -22.35
C ILE A 89 22.91 -10.14 -22.38
N LEU A 90 22.85 -9.24 -21.40
CA LEU A 90 21.85 -8.17 -21.37
C LEU A 90 21.98 -7.28 -22.62
N PRO A 91 20.88 -6.95 -23.29
CA PRO A 91 20.92 -6.08 -24.47
C PRO A 91 21.48 -4.69 -24.13
N ASP A 92 22.24 -4.10 -25.06
CA ASP A 92 22.85 -2.77 -24.87
C ASP A 92 21.83 -1.61 -24.98
N GLY A 93 20.65 -1.85 -25.52
CA GLY A 93 19.62 -0.82 -25.74
C GLY A 93 18.82 -0.46 -24.49
N GLU A 94 18.33 0.78 -24.44
CA GLU A 94 17.29 1.20 -23.50
C GLU A 94 15.87 0.92 -24.05
N GLU A 95 15.76 0.61 -25.34
CA GLU A 95 14.52 0.37 -26.05
C GLU A 95 14.28 -1.13 -26.18
N GLY A 96 13.21 -1.59 -25.58
CA GLY A 96 12.75 -2.98 -25.69
C GLY A 96 12.41 -3.60 -24.31
N TRP A 97 11.38 -4.47 -24.32
CA TRP A 97 11.02 -5.20 -23.13
C TRP A 97 12.00 -6.37 -22.92
N PHE A 98 12.54 -6.45 -21.70
CA PHE A 98 13.40 -7.52 -21.28
C PHE A 98 12.94 -8.05 -19.92
N GLY A 99 12.80 -9.38 -19.80
CA GLY A 99 12.40 -9.94 -18.51
C GLY A 99 12.08 -11.45 -18.58
N PRO A 100 11.81 -12.04 -17.40
CA PRO A 100 11.39 -13.42 -17.30
C PRO A 100 9.94 -13.60 -17.75
N GLN A 101 9.67 -14.69 -18.48
CA GLN A 101 8.31 -15.14 -18.79
C GLN A 101 7.72 -15.99 -17.65
N THR A 102 8.60 -16.66 -16.92
CA THR A 102 8.24 -17.51 -15.78
C THR A 102 8.67 -16.83 -14.50
N VAL A 103 7.70 -16.39 -13.69
CA VAL A 103 7.90 -15.98 -12.30
C VAL A 103 6.73 -16.53 -11.50
N THR A 104 6.99 -17.61 -10.75
CA THR A 104 5.95 -18.28 -9.97
C THR A 104 6.44 -18.63 -8.58
N LEU A 105 5.51 -18.59 -7.61
CA LEU A 105 5.73 -18.99 -6.23
C LEU A 105 4.73 -20.12 -5.89
N GLN A 106 5.23 -21.20 -5.27
CA GLN A 106 4.38 -22.31 -4.84
C GLN A 106 4.93 -22.97 -3.58
N GLY A 107 4.07 -23.67 -2.83
CA GLY A 107 4.54 -24.63 -1.83
C GLY A 107 5.20 -25.82 -2.50
N VAL A 108 6.30 -26.32 -1.93
CA VAL A 108 7.07 -27.42 -2.55
C VAL A 108 6.22 -28.67 -2.76
N GLU A 109 5.25 -28.91 -1.88
CA GLU A 109 4.32 -30.06 -1.97
C GLU A 109 3.04 -29.76 -2.78
N GLU A 110 2.84 -28.51 -3.25
CA GLU A 110 1.69 -28.13 -4.04
C GLU A 110 1.90 -28.40 -5.53
N SER A 111 0.81 -28.70 -6.23
CA SER A 111 0.80 -28.83 -7.69
C SER A 111 0.48 -27.52 -8.41
N THR A 112 0.01 -26.49 -7.68
CA THR A 112 -0.43 -25.23 -8.27
C THR A 112 0.57 -24.13 -7.95
N ALA A 113 1.13 -23.54 -8.99
CA ALA A 113 1.98 -22.36 -8.90
C ALA A 113 1.14 -21.07 -9.01
N HIS A 114 1.56 -20.04 -8.29
CA HIS A 114 0.94 -18.72 -8.30
C HIS A 114 1.86 -17.76 -9.05
N SER A 115 1.33 -17.12 -10.10
CA SER A 115 2.06 -16.06 -10.81
C SER A 115 2.05 -14.78 -9.99
N GLY A 116 3.19 -14.09 -9.98
CA GLY A 116 3.33 -12.80 -9.32
C GLY A 116 3.34 -11.65 -10.32
N SER A 117 3.08 -10.44 -9.82
CA SER A 117 3.47 -9.22 -10.52
C SER A 117 4.98 -9.03 -10.39
N VAL A 118 5.65 -8.60 -11.44
CA VAL A 118 7.10 -8.46 -11.49
C VAL A 118 7.47 -7.02 -11.82
N GLN A 119 8.33 -6.44 -11.01
CA GLN A 119 8.87 -5.12 -11.24
C GLN A 119 10.40 -5.20 -11.24
N THR A 120 11.04 -4.59 -12.26
CA THR A 120 12.48 -4.38 -12.27
C THR A 120 12.83 -3.26 -11.29
N ALA A 121 13.58 -3.60 -10.24
CA ALA A 121 14.02 -2.65 -9.23
C ALA A 121 15.34 -1.99 -9.60
N PHE A 122 16.28 -2.76 -10.14
CA PHE A 122 17.61 -2.26 -10.50
C PHE A 122 18.23 -3.10 -11.60
N LEU A 123 19.08 -2.49 -12.45
CA LEU A 123 19.81 -3.13 -13.52
C LEU A 123 21.31 -2.80 -13.43
N ASP A 124 22.14 -3.81 -13.20
CA ASP A 124 23.61 -3.72 -13.23
C ASP A 124 24.14 -4.41 -14.51
N LYS A 125 24.38 -3.61 -15.53
CA LYS A 125 24.89 -4.11 -16.82
C LYS A 125 26.33 -4.66 -16.74
N GLU A 126 27.14 -4.13 -15.83
CA GLU A 126 28.54 -4.58 -15.69
C GLU A 126 28.59 -5.98 -15.09
N ARG A 127 27.70 -6.27 -14.15
CA ARG A 127 27.58 -7.58 -13.50
C ARG A 127 26.60 -8.51 -14.19
N GLN A 128 25.94 -8.05 -15.25
CA GLN A 128 24.87 -8.78 -15.92
C GLN A 128 23.77 -9.23 -14.96
N THR A 129 23.44 -8.37 -13.99
CA THR A 129 22.53 -8.69 -12.90
C THR A 129 21.33 -7.74 -12.93
N ILE A 130 20.14 -8.31 -12.75
CA ILE A 130 18.89 -7.58 -12.63
C ILE A 130 18.29 -7.90 -11.26
N THR A 131 17.95 -6.88 -10.51
CA THR A 131 17.19 -7.02 -9.27
C THR A 131 15.71 -6.85 -9.56
N TYR A 132 14.91 -7.81 -9.15
CA TYR A 132 13.47 -7.82 -9.28
C TYR A 132 12.80 -7.76 -7.91
N LEU A 133 11.66 -7.09 -7.86
CA LEU A 133 10.69 -7.18 -6.78
C LEU A 133 9.41 -7.80 -7.34
N SER A 134 9.00 -8.94 -6.79
CA SER A 134 7.77 -9.61 -7.19
C SER A 134 6.78 -9.67 -6.03
N TYR A 135 5.50 -9.45 -6.32
CA TYR A 135 4.41 -9.56 -5.36
C TYR A 135 3.54 -10.76 -5.68
N PHE A 136 3.32 -11.59 -4.69
CA PHE A 136 2.46 -12.77 -4.77
C PHE A 136 1.38 -12.69 -3.70
N SER A 137 0.14 -12.96 -4.06
CA SER A 137 -0.96 -13.00 -3.10
C SER A 137 -1.87 -14.22 -3.31
N ARG A 138 -2.42 -14.67 -2.20
CA ARG A 138 -3.42 -15.76 -2.15
C ARG A 138 -4.56 -15.32 -1.24
N GLY A 139 -5.78 -15.74 -1.53
CA GLY A 139 -6.93 -15.54 -0.64
C GLY A 139 -6.90 -16.43 0.62
N ILE A 140 -5.94 -17.36 0.71
CA ILE A 140 -5.75 -18.32 1.80
C ILE A 140 -4.28 -18.37 2.19
N PRO A 141 -3.94 -18.84 3.40
CA PRO A 141 -2.54 -18.99 3.81
C PRO A 141 -1.71 -19.86 2.86
N TRP A 142 -0.43 -19.54 2.75
CA TRP A 142 0.54 -20.42 2.11
C TRP A 142 0.56 -21.78 2.84
N PRO A 143 0.84 -22.87 2.14
CA PRO A 143 0.93 -24.18 2.77
C PRO A 143 2.04 -24.21 3.81
N ALA A 144 1.87 -25.08 4.80
CA ALA A 144 2.95 -25.34 5.74
C ALA A 144 4.14 -26.00 5.02
N GLY A 145 5.34 -25.57 5.35
CA GLY A 145 6.58 -26.08 4.74
C GLY A 145 7.27 -25.05 3.86
N ASP A 146 8.09 -25.56 2.95
CA ASP A 146 8.94 -24.71 2.12
C ASP A 146 8.17 -24.11 0.93
N LEU A 147 8.51 -22.87 0.60
CA LEU A 147 8.10 -22.19 -0.63
C LEU A 147 9.23 -22.30 -1.66
N ARG A 148 8.85 -22.35 -2.93
CA ARG A 148 9.74 -22.37 -4.07
C ARG A 148 9.39 -21.26 -5.03
N LEU A 149 10.36 -20.37 -5.27
CA LEU A 149 10.33 -19.36 -6.33
C LEU A 149 11.00 -19.96 -7.58
N SER A 150 10.29 -19.94 -8.71
CA SER A 150 10.84 -20.32 -10.01
C SER A 150 10.89 -19.10 -10.91
N VAL A 151 12.07 -18.77 -11.44
CA VAL A 151 12.30 -17.62 -12.31
C VAL A 151 13.10 -18.04 -13.52
N GLY A 152 12.64 -17.67 -14.72
CA GLY A 152 13.36 -18.02 -15.93
C GLY A 152 12.62 -17.74 -17.22
N ASP A 153 13.03 -18.44 -18.29
CA ASP A 153 12.52 -18.25 -19.64
C ASP A 153 12.60 -16.78 -20.07
N PHE A 154 13.84 -16.25 -20.08
CA PHE A 154 14.09 -14.85 -20.37
C PHE A 154 13.97 -14.53 -21.85
N VAL A 155 13.28 -13.45 -22.15
CA VAL A 155 13.10 -12.92 -23.51
C VAL A 155 13.50 -11.45 -23.59
N SER A 156 13.88 -11.03 -24.80
CA SER A 156 14.06 -9.63 -25.16
C SER A 156 13.36 -9.40 -26.49
N ASP A 157 12.39 -8.47 -26.54
CA ASP A 157 11.63 -8.14 -27.73
C ASP A 157 11.12 -9.37 -28.53
N ALA A 158 10.49 -10.30 -27.83
CA ALA A 158 10.01 -11.58 -28.34
C ALA A 158 11.11 -12.57 -28.82
N THR A 159 12.39 -12.28 -28.55
CA THR A 159 13.48 -13.23 -28.81
C THR A 159 13.83 -13.95 -27.52
N SER A 160 13.77 -15.28 -27.52
CA SER A 160 14.20 -16.09 -26.37
C SER A 160 15.71 -15.94 -26.18
N LEU A 161 16.13 -15.56 -24.98
CA LEU A 161 17.53 -15.48 -24.58
C LEU A 161 17.98 -16.78 -23.92
N THR A 162 17.16 -17.33 -23.05
CA THR A 162 17.33 -18.64 -22.44
C THR A 162 15.98 -19.20 -22.01
N GLN A 163 15.83 -20.52 -22.06
CA GLN A 163 14.68 -21.25 -21.56
C GLN A 163 14.94 -21.88 -20.18
N GLU A 164 16.12 -21.60 -19.61
CA GLU A 164 16.44 -22.09 -18.28
C GLU A 164 15.56 -21.44 -17.23
N VAL A 165 15.15 -22.23 -16.22
CA VAL A 165 14.42 -21.79 -15.05
C VAL A 165 15.23 -22.18 -13.82
N ALA A 166 15.58 -21.18 -13.01
CA ALA A 166 16.22 -21.40 -11.72
C ALA A 166 15.16 -21.44 -10.61
N GLU A 167 15.44 -22.21 -9.56
CA GLU A 167 14.49 -22.46 -8.46
C GLU A 167 15.15 -22.25 -7.11
N ALA A 168 14.69 -21.31 -6.33
CA ALA A 168 15.13 -21.11 -4.96
C ALA A 168 14.04 -21.56 -3.97
N THR A 169 14.46 -22.28 -2.93
CA THR A 169 13.53 -22.84 -1.94
C THR A 169 13.91 -22.38 -0.53
N TRP A 170 12.94 -21.95 0.25
CA TRP A 170 13.13 -21.55 1.65
C TRP A 170 11.89 -21.82 2.51
N THR A 171 12.07 -21.92 3.82
CA THR A 171 10.96 -21.97 4.78
C THR A 171 10.51 -20.55 5.14
N PRO A 172 9.26 -20.12 4.86
CA PRO A 172 8.79 -18.79 5.20
C PRO A 172 8.61 -18.65 6.72
N THR A 173 9.03 -17.51 7.25
CA THR A 173 8.88 -17.13 8.67
C THR A 173 8.20 -15.76 8.82
N ASN A 174 7.69 -15.19 7.74
CA ASN A 174 7.03 -13.89 7.73
C ASN A 174 5.79 -13.89 8.63
N GLN A 175 5.73 -12.93 9.56
CA GLN A 175 4.65 -12.76 10.53
C GLN A 175 4.03 -11.35 10.44
N GLY A 176 3.90 -10.83 9.22
CA GLY A 176 3.25 -9.54 8.98
C GLY A 176 1.81 -9.53 9.51
N THR A 177 1.38 -8.39 9.98
CA THR A 177 0.06 -8.20 10.58
C THR A 177 -1.05 -8.41 9.56
N ILE A 178 -2.10 -9.12 9.98
CA ILE A 178 -3.35 -9.31 9.25
C ILE A 178 -4.50 -8.93 10.19
N LEU A 179 -5.42 -8.12 9.71
CA LEU A 179 -6.69 -7.83 10.38
C LEU A 179 -7.81 -8.52 9.61
N GLU A 180 -8.68 -9.21 10.34
CA GLU A 180 -9.81 -9.93 9.77
C GLU A 180 -11.12 -9.50 10.44
N GLY A 181 -12.20 -9.47 9.67
CA GLY A 181 -13.52 -9.16 10.17
C GLY A 181 -14.61 -9.88 9.39
N GLU A 182 -15.76 -10.04 10.02
CA GLU A 182 -16.95 -10.58 9.37
C GLU A 182 -17.83 -9.45 8.84
N ILE A 183 -18.29 -9.59 7.60
CA ILE A 183 -19.31 -8.71 7.03
C ILE A 183 -20.66 -9.20 7.56
N GLN A 184 -21.35 -8.36 8.33
CA GLN A 184 -22.64 -8.70 8.92
C GLN A 184 -23.74 -7.75 8.46
N THR A 185 -24.91 -8.29 8.25
CA THR A 185 -26.13 -7.47 8.06
C THR A 185 -26.53 -6.79 9.37
N PRO A 186 -27.39 -5.78 9.35
CA PRO A 186 -27.95 -5.19 10.56
C PRO A 186 -28.69 -6.19 11.47
N ALA A 187 -29.18 -7.30 10.92
CA ALA A 187 -29.79 -8.40 11.66
C ALA A 187 -28.75 -9.33 12.34
N GLY A 188 -27.44 -9.11 12.09
CA GLY A 188 -26.36 -9.92 12.65
C GLY A 188 -26.06 -11.20 11.86
N GLU A 189 -26.56 -11.32 10.64
CA GLU A 189 -26.19 -12.44 9.76
C GLU A 189 -24.84 -12.18 9.10
N THR A 190 -23.92 -13.14 9.16
CA THR A 190 -22.64 -13.08 8.45
C THR A 190 -22.87 -13.35 6.97
N VAL A 191 -22.57 -12.36 6.13
CA VAL A 191 -22.73 -12.39 4.67
C VAL A 191 -21.40 -12.31 3.92
N GLY A 192 -20.28 -12.35 4.64
CA GLY A 192 -18.96 -12.31 4.04
C GLY A 192 -17.85 -12.12 5.05
N SER A 193 -16.65 -11.90 4.55
CA SER A 193 -15.46 -11.64 5.35
C SER A 193 -14.55 -10.59 4.69
N VAL A 194 -13.77 -9.91 5.51
CA VAL A 194 -12.76 -8.94 5.11
C VAL A 194 -11.42 -9.38 5.66
N THR A 195 -10.38 -9.20 4.87
CA THR A 195 -8.98 -9.33 5.28
C THR A 195 -8.27 -8.05 4.87
N LEU A 196 -7.66 -7.38 5.83
CA LEU A 196 -6.82 -6.20 5.62
C LEU A 196 -5.40 -6.51 6.05
N THR A 197 -4.46 -6.24 5.15
CA THR A 197 -3.02 -6.35 5.39
C THR A 197 -2.37 -4.99 5.14
N PRO A 198 -1.09 -4.79 5.42
CA PRO A 198 -0.40 -3.57 5.02
C PRO A 198 -0.42 -3.33 3.50
N PHE A 199 -0.62 -4.37 2.69
CA PHE A 199 -0.44 -4.30 1.23
C PHE A 199 -1.74 -4.43 0.46
N SER A 200 -2.81 -4.95 1.07
CA SER A 200 -4.07 -5.21 0.37
C SER A 200 -5.29 -5.18 1.28
N LEU A 201 -6.43 -4.87 0.68
CA LEU A 201 -7.77 -5.10 1.23
C LEU A 201 -8.45 -6.15 0.37
N SER A 202 -8.84 -7.27 0.96
CA SER A 202 -9.59 -8.34 0.29
C SER A 202 -10.90 -8.59 1.01
N TYR A 203 -11.96 -8.82 0.27
CA TYR A 203 -13.24 -9.18 0.86
C TYR A 203 -14.02 -10.15 -0.01
N THR A 204 -14.83 -10.96 0.65
CA THR A 204 -15.62 -12.01 0.02
C THR A 204 -17.05 -11.92 0.49
N PHE A 205 -17.99 -11.98 -0.45
CA PHE A 205 -19.42 -12.04 -0.16
C PHE A 205 -19.94 -13.47 -0.41
N THR A 206 -20.78 -13.92 0.51
CA THR A 206 -21.51 -15.17 0.35
C THR A 206 -22.77 -14.98 -0.51
N GLN A 207 -23.37 -16.07 -0.94
CA GLN A 207 -24.62 -16.03 -1.69
C GLN A 207 -25.74 -15.43 -0.81
N GLY A 208 -26.42 -14.42 -1.33
CA GLY A 208 -27.46 -13.68 -0.61
C GLY A 208 -27.05 -12.30 -0.11
N ALA A 209 -25.75 -11.99 -0.12
CA ALA A 209 -25.30 -10.61 0.13
C ALA A 209 -25.76 -9.69 -1.00
N GLN A 210 -26.05 -8.44 -0.63
CA GLN A 210 -26.41 -7.37 -1.58
C GLN A 210 -25.36 -6.25 -1.51
N PRO A 211 -24.17 -6.46 -2.11
CA PRO A 211 -23.12 -5.45 -2.08
C PRO A 211 -23.55 -4.22 -2.88
N LYS A 212 -23.32 -3.05 -2.31
CA LYS A 212 -23.49 -1.77 -2.99
C LYS A 212 -22.36 -1.63 -4.04
N MET A 213 -22.75 -1.35 -5.26
CA MET A 213 -21.82 -1.19 -6.38
C MET A 213 -21.77 0.29 -6.79
N GLU A 214 -20.58 0.80 -7.00
CA GLU A 214 -20.33 2.13 -7.57
C GLU A 214 -20.00 2.01 -9.05
N GLU A 215 -20.47 2.94 -9.86
CA GLU A 215 -20.09 3.01 -11.27
C GLU A 215 -18.81 3.84 -11.42
N ILE A 216 -17.70 3.17 -11.75
CA ILE A 216 -16.39 3.78 -11.95
C ILE A 216 -15.90 3.46 -13.37
N GLY A 217 -15.73 4.49 -14.20
CA GLY A 217 -15.25 4.29 -15.57
C GLY A 217 -16.11 3.37 -16.43
N GLY A 218 -17.43 3.28 -16.16
CA GLY A 218 -18.37 2.41 -16.85
C GLY A 218 -18.37 0.96 -16.36
N MET A 219 -17.71 0.67 -15.24
CA MET A 219 -17.74 -0.62 -14.55
C MET A 219 -18.41 -0.48 -13.20
N ALA A 220 -19.27 -1.44 -12.85
CA ALA A 220 -19.83 -1.54 -11.51
C ALA A 220 -18.83 -2.26 -10.60
N LEU A 221 -18.26 -1.53 -9.65
CA LEU A 221 -17.29 -2.02 -8.69
C LEU A 221 -17.80 -1.78 -7.26
N PRO A 222 -17.53 -2.68 -6.31
CA PRO A 222 -17.89 -2.42 -4.93
C PRO A 222 -17.08 -1.27 -4.35
N SER A 223 -17.70 -0.46 -3.49
CA SER A 223 -17.00 0.56 -2.72
C SER A 223 -16.03 -0.06 -1.72
N GLY A 224 -15.00 0.67 -1.35
CA GLY A 224 -14.08 0.28 -0.29
C GLY A 224 -13.42 1.51 0.32
N TYR A 225 -13.59 1.70 1.64
CA TYR A 225 -12.99 2.79 2.39
C TYR A 225 -12.31 2.27 3.65
N LEU A 226 -11.15 2.85 3.94
CA LEU A 226 -10.43 2.67 5.19
C LEU A 226 -10.91 3.76 6.15
N LEU A 227 -11.33 3.37 7.34
CA LEU A 227 -11.81 4.27 8.38
C LEU A 227 -10.80 4.29 9.52
N ASP A 228 -10.36 5.45 9.92
CA ASP A 228 -9.47 5.56 11.05
C ASP A 228 -10.22 5.86 12.37
N SER A 229 -9.47 5.93 13.48
CA SER A 229 -10.02 6.15 14.82
C SER A 229 -10.73 7.49 15.00
N GLN A 230 -10.56 8.43 14.06
CA GLN A 230 -11.19 9.75 14.09
C GLN A 230 -12.32 9.85 13.07
N GLY A 231 -12.62 8.76 12.34
CA GLY A 231 -13.68 8.67 11.37
C GLY A 231 -13.36 9.26 10.01
N MET A 232 -12.10 9.58 9.77
CA MET A 232 -11.72 9.94 8.42
C MET A 232 -11.78 8.72 7.54
N ALA A 233 -12.48 8.83 6.43
CA ALA A 233 -12.56 7.79 5.43
C ALA A 233 -11.56 8.10 4.30
N ARG A 234 -10.74 7.09 3.95
CA ARG A 234 -9.88 7.10 2.77
C ARG A 234 -10.31 5.97 1.85
N ARG A 235 -10.46 6.25 0.57
CA ARG A 235 -10.73 5.20 -0.40
C ARG A 235 -9.59 4.17 -0.40
N ALA A 236 -9.94 2.90 -0.40
CA ALA A 236 -8.96 1.81 -0.41
C ALA A 236 -8.37 1.52 -1.80
N GLY A 237 -8.80 2.30 -2.83
CA GLY A 237 -8.42 2.06 -4.22
C GLY A 237 -9.48 1.33 -5.02
N SER A 238 -9.19 1.08 -6.30
CA SER A 238 -10.11 0.37 -7.18
C SER A 238 -10.04 -1.13 -6.94
N ALA A 239 -11.13 -1.73 -6.51
CA ALA A 239 -11.20 -3.17 -6.33
C ALA A 239 -11.20 -3.90 -7.68
N SER A 240 -10.51 -5.04 -7.73
CA SER A 240 -10.53 -5.99 -8.83
C SER A 240 -11.06 -7.34 -8.35
N GLY A 241 -11.77 -8.05 -9.20
CA GLY A 241 -12.30 -9.36 -8.84
C GLY A 241 -13.62 -9.69 -9.51
N GLY A 242 -14.36 -10.64 -8.94
CA GLY A 242 -15.67 -11.08 -9.41
C GLY A 242 -16.11 -12.36 -8.71
N GLY A 243 -17.36 -12.76 -8.93
CA GLY A 243 -17.90 -13.95 -8.31
C GLY A 243 -18.02 -13.88 -6.78
N GLY A 244 -18.12 -12.65 -6.23
CA GLY A 244 -18.19 -12.41 -4.79
C GLY A 244 -16.83 -12.20 -4.11
N ASN A 245 -15.71 -12.32 -4.83
CA ASN A 245 -14.36 -12.11 -4.29
C ASN A 245 -13.74 -10.85 -4.91
N TRP A 246 -13.29 -9.94 -4.09
CA TRP A 246 -12.74 -8.67 -4.51
C TRP A 246 -11.45 -8.36 -3.75
N SER A 247 -10.51 -7.69 -4.40
CA SER A 247 -9.29 -7.24 -3.75
C SER A 247 -8.79 -5.91 -4.33
N THR A 248 -8.14 -5.15 -3.49
CA THR A 248 -7.41 -3.93 -3.85
C THR A 248 -6.01 -4.04 -3.28
N THR A 249 -4.99 -3.77 -4.10
CA THR A 249 -3.60 -3.70 -3.65
C THR A 249 -3.23 -2.23 -3.45
N PHE A 250 -2.61 -1.92 -2.32
CA PHE A 250 -2.15 -0.56 -2.02
C PHE A 250 -0.85 -0.28 -2.75
N ARG A 251 -0.66 0.96 -3.20
CA ARG A 251 0.59 1.40 -3.84
C ARG A 251 1.73 1.54 -2.83
N THR A 252 1.40 2.03 -1.66
CA THR A 252 2.30 2.13 -0.50
C THR A 252 1.73 1.33 0.65
N PRO A 253 2.57 0.65 1.44
CA PRO A 253 2.09 -0.07 2.61
C PRO A 253 1.30 0.81 3.57
N LEU A 254 0.27 0.22 4.17
CA LEU A 254 -0.62 0.88 5.11
C LEU A 254 -0.19 0.57 6.54
N ASP A 255 -0.13 1.60 7.38
CA ASP A 255 -0.02 1.41 8.82
C ASP A 255 -1.37 0.95 9.39
N LEU A 256 -1.48 -0.33 9.69
CA LEU A 256 -2.71 -0.93 10.21
C LEU A 256 -3.11 -0.41 11.59
N THR A 257 -2.19 0.19 12.34
CA THR A 257 -2.51 0.77 13.66
C THR A 257 -3.40 2.00 13.54
N THR A 258 -3.43 2.62 12.36
CA THR A 258 -4.25 3.79 12.08
C THR A 258 -5.68 3.44 11.65
N VAL A 259 -5.96 2.16 11.32
CA VAL A 259 -7.25 1.72 10.79
C VAL A 259 -8.14 1.17 11.90
N SER A 260 -9.34 1.70 12.05
CA SER A 260 -10.36 1.26 13.02
C SER A 260 -11.37 0.32 12.40
N ALA A 261 -11.73 0.57 11.15
CA ALA A 261 -12.74 -0.19 10.43
C ALA A 261 -12.50 -0.06 8.93
N VAL A 262 -13.18 -0.88 8.17
CA VAL A 262 -13.32 -0.72 6.72
C VAL A 262 -14.81 -0.66 6.36
N GLU A 263 -15.12 0.13 5.35
CA GLU A 263 -16.39 0.02 4.65
C GLU A 263 -16.15 -0.72 3.33
N VAL A 264 -16.92 -1.75 3.09
CA VAL A 264 -16.87 -2.53 1.85
C VAL A 264 -18.27 -2.73 1.31
N ALA A 265 -18.54 -2.14 0.15
CA ALA A 265 -19.81 -2.30 -0.57
C ALA A 265 -21.07 -1.99 0.28
N GLY A 266 -21.00 -0.97 1.13
CA GLY A 266 -22.08 -0.56 2.02
C GLY A 266 -22.05 -1.17 3.42
N TYR A 267 -21.13 -2.09 3.71
CA TYR A 267 -21.01 -2.72 5.03
C TYR A 267 -19.80 -2.18 5.79
N VAL A 268 -20.03 -1.72 7.01
CA VAL A 268 -18.94 -1.30 7.91
C VAL A 268 -18.49 -2.47 8.75
N VAL A 269 -17.21 -2.80 8.64
CA VAL A 269 -16.57 -3.91 9.35
C VAL A 269 -15.53 -3.35 10.31
N PRO A 270 -15.78 -3.35 11.64
CA PRO A 270 -14.77 -2.97 12.61
C PRO A 270 -13.57 -3.92 12.53
N LEU A 271 -12.37 -3.36 12.44
CA LEU A 271 -11.11 -4.07 12.44
C LEU A 271 -10.27 -3.57 13.63
N GLY A 272 -9.64 -4.50 14.35
CA GLY A 272 -8.86 -4.14 15.51
C GLY A 272 -9.65 -4.13 16.83
N GLN A 273 -8.93 -3.95 17.93
CA GLN A 273 -9.48 -4.09 19.27
C GLN A 273 -10.10 -2.78 19.75
N GLY A 274 -11.43 -2.72 19.73
CA GLY A 274 -12.18 -1.78 20.56
C GLY A 274 -12.34 -0.36 20.06
N THR A 275 -12.10 -0.08 18.79
CA THR A 275 -12.33 1.24 18.20
C THR A 275 -13.75 1.33 17.69
N ALA A 276 -14.53 2.24 18.25
CA ALA A 276 -15.89 2.52 17.75
C ALA A 276 -15.77 3.20 16.36
N VAL A 277 -16.60 2.77 15.43
CA VAL A 277 -16.78 3.48 14.15
C VAL A 277 -17.44 4.83 14.48
N PRO A 278 -16.90 5.97 14.01
CA PRO A 278 -17.49 7.27 14.28
C PRO A 278 -18.92 7.40 13.73
N GLU A 279 -19.79 8.09 14.47
CA GLU A 279 -21.21 8.22 14.12
C GLU A 279 -21.47 8.92 12.77
N ASN A 280 -20.52 9.72 12.28
CA ASN A 280 -20.67 10.50 11.05
C ASN A 280 -19.69 10.09 9.94
N TRP A 281 -19.16 8.85 10.00
CA TRP A 281 -18.18 8.39 9.04
C TRP A 281 -18.69 8.43 7.59
N ASP A 282 -19.95 8.10 7.37
CA ASP A 282 -20.60 8.09 6.06
C ASP A 282 -20.67 9.48 5.42
N ALA A 283 -20.96 10.51 6.21
CA ALA A 283 -20.95 11.89 5.76
C ALA A 283 -19.53 12.33 5.35
N GLN A 284 -18.53 11.98 6.14
CA GLN A 284 -17.13 12.29 5.84
C GLN A 284 -16.62 11.52 4.63
N ALA A 285 -16.97 10.23 4.53
CA ALA A 285 -16.63 9.41 3.36
C ALA A 285 -17.25 9.98 2.08
N THR A 286 -18.52 10.44 2.15
CA THR A 286 -19.22 11.08 1.04
C THR A 286 -18.53 12.39 0.64
N GLU A 287 -18.18 13.23 1.61
CA GLU A 287 -17.47 14.49 1.35
C GLU A 287 -16.11 14.20 0.70
N ARG A 288 -15.36 13.24 1.22
CA ARG A 288 -14.09 12.82 0.67
C ARG A 288 -14.23 12.32 -0.77
N ALA A 289 -15.18 11.41 -1.03
CA ALA A 289 -15.41 10.88 -2.36
C ALA A 289 -15.81 11.98 -3.36
N ALA A 290 -16.54 12.98 -2.93
CA ALA A 290 -16.89 14.13 -3.76
C ALA A 290 -15.64 14.93 -4.15
N TRP A 291 -14.75 15.23 -3.21
CA TRP A 291 -13.50 15.93 -3.50
C TRP A 291 -12.52 15.12 -4.33
N ASP A 292 -12.39 13.81 -4.08
CA ASP A 292 -11.58 12.91 -4.90
C ASP A 292 -12.07 12.90 -6.36
N ARG A 293 -13.38 12.94 -6.57
CA ARG A 293 -13.96 13.05 -7.92
C ARG A 293 -13.63 14.37 -8.60
N VAL A 294 -13.64 15.47 -7.86
CA VAL A 294 -13.19 16.78 -8.37
C VAL A 294 -11.71 16.71 -8.78
N PHE A 295 -10.86 16.19 -7.91
CA PHE A 295 -9.42 16.08 -8.15
C PHE A 295 -9.12 15.18 -9.36
N PHE A 296 -9.80 14.05 -9.47
CA PHE A 296 -9.72 13.17 -10.63
C PHE A 296 -10.14 13.87 -11.92
N SER A 297 -11.19 14.72 -11.88
CA SER A 297 -11.64 15.50 -13.04
C SER A 297 -10.62 16.54 -13.51
N PHE A 298 -9.69 16.93 -12.64
CA PHE A 298 -8.52 17.72 -13.02
C PHE A 298 -7.37 16.88 -13.62
N GLY A 299 -7.51 15.55 -13.67
CA GLY A 299 -6.54 14.63 -14.27
C GLY A 299 -5.50 14.08 -13.27
N PHE A 300 -5.78 14.13 -11.99
CA PHE A 300 -4.97 13.54 -10.94
C PHE A 300 -5.66 12.31 -10.36
N ASP A 301 -4.92 11.25 -10.10
CA ASP A 301 -5.43 10.10 -9.37
C ASP A 301 -5.33 10.39 -7.87
N PRO A 302 -6.44 10.49 -7.13
CA PRO A 302 -6.40 10.82 -5.69
C PRO A 302 -5.60 9.81 -4.85
N GLU A 303 -5.41 8.59 -5.36
CA GLU A 303 -4.64 7.54 -4.66
C GLU A 303 -3.14 7.84 -4.62
N ASP A 304 -2.64 8.70 -5.50
CA ASP A 304 -1.25 9.13 -5.54
C ASP A 304 -0.91 10.24 -4.53
N TYR A 305 -1.90 10.73 -3.76
CA TYR A 305 -1.77 11.92 -2.94
C TYR A 305 -2.31 11.71 -1.53
N ILE A 306 -1.69 12.37 -0.57
CA ILE A 306 -2.24 12.46 0.79
C ILE A 306 -3.30 13.55 0.80
N TYR A 307 -4.51 13.16 1.14
CA TYR A 307 -5.62 14.11 1.35
C TYR A 307 -5.58 14.71 2.75
N VAL A 308 -5.75 16.01 2.82
CA VAL A 308 -5.85 16.74 4.07
C VAL A 308 -7.13 17.57 4.10
N ASN A 309 -8.03 17.17 4.96
CA ASN A 309 -9.18 18.01 5.31
C ASN A 309 -8.85 18.74 6.61
N TYR A 310 -8.42 19.99 6.51
CA TYR A 310 -8.06 20.79 7.68
C TYR A 310 -9.23 21.09 8.63
N ARG A 311 -10.48 20.86 8.20
CA ARG A 311 -11.67 20.97 9.09
C ARG A 311 -11.71 19.88 10.16
N ALA A 312 -11.02 18.76 9.94
CA ALA A 312 -11.10 17.59 10.82
C ALA A 312 -10.10 17.61 11.98
N GLU A 313 -9.51 18.75 12.31
CA GLU A 313 -8.54 18.92 13.41
C GLU A 313 -7.29 18.01 13.33
N ARG A 314 -7.04 17.38 12.16
CA ARG A 314 -5.93 16.45 12.00
C ARG A 314 -4.66 17.17 11.63
N MET A 315 -3.89 17.47 12.65
CA MET A 315 -2.56 18.05 12.58
C MET A 315 -1.44 16.99 12.62
N GLU A 316 -1.79 15.70 12.61
CA GLU A 316 -0.82 14.62 12.82
C GLU A 316 0.09 14.37 11.61
N VAL A 317 -0.41 14.62 10.40
CA VAL A 317 0.36 14.42 9.15
C VAL A 317 1.20 15.64 8.77
N PHE A 318 0.85 16.79 9.33
CA PHE A 318 1.51 18.08 9.05
C PHE A 318 1.79 18.81 10.35
N SER A 319 2.95 19.44 10.44
CA SER A 319 3.19 20.32 11.57
C SER A 319 2.17 21.45 11.56
N GLN A 320 1.81 21.94 12.74
CA GLN A 320 0.92 23.10 12.88
C GLN A 320 1.40 24.30 12.08
N GLU A 321 2.72 24.45 11.95
CA GLU A 321 3.36 25.53 11.22
C GLU A 321 3.20 25.38 9.71
N GLU A 322 3.28 24.17 9.16
CA GLU A 322 3.03 23.90 7.74
C GLU A 322 1.58 24.21 7.35
N ILE A 323 0.61 23.77 8.16
CA ILE A 323 -0.81 24.06 7.92
C ILE A 323 -1.11 25.55 8.01
N LEU A 324 -0.58 26.24 9.03
CA LEU A 324 -0.77 27.68 9.18
C LEU A 324 -0.15 28.46 8.04
N GLY A 325 1.03 28.05 7.55
CA GLY A 325 1.68 28.62 6.38
C GLY A 325 0.83 28.48 5.12
N LEU A 326 0.31 27.27 4.87
CA LEU A 326 -0.58 26.99 3.75
C LEU A 326 -1.89 27.80 3.83
N LEU A 327 -2.53 27.83 4.98
CA LEU A 327 -3.77 28.58 5.19
C LEU A 327 -3.54 30.09 5.00
N TRP A 328 -2.45 30.64 5.53
CA TRP A 328 -2.14 32.07 5.38
C TRP A 328 -1.89 32.44 3.93
N THR A 329 -1.19 31.59 3.19
CA THR A 329 -0.92 31.78 1.75
C THR A 329 -2.20 31.72 0.93
N LEU A 330 -3.13 30.82 1.27
CA LEU A 330 -4.43 30.70 0.61
C LEU A 330 -5.39 31.84 0.96
N GLN A 331 -5.34 32.37 2.18
CA GLN A 331 -6.23 33.45 2.65
C GLN A 331 -6.10 34.75 1.88
N THR A 332 -4.96 35.02 1.25
CA THR A 332 -4.76 36.26 0.47
C THR A 332 -5.62 36.35 -0.80
N GLY A 333 -6.23 35.23 -1.25
CA GLY A 333 -7.13 35.16 -2.40
C GLY A 333 -8.48 34.54 -2.16
N MET A 334 -8.77 34.12 -0.90
CA MET A 334 -10.01 33.44 -0.53
C MET A 334 -11.07 34.41 -0.03
N ALA A 335 -12.34 34.16 -0.40
CA ALA A 335 -13.47 34.83 0.21
C ALA A 335 -13.73 34.29 1.63
N GLU A 336 -14.37 35.10 2.48
CA GLU A 336 -14.79 34.66 3.82
C GLU A 336 -15.72 33.44 3.72
N GLY A 337 -15.30 32.33 4.31
CA GLY A 337 -16.06 31.07 4.27
C GLY A 337 -15.59 30.03 3.24
N ASP A 338 -14.70 30.40 2.33
CA ASP A 338 -14.05 29.44 1.44
C ASP A 338 -13.15 28.51 2.25
N GLN A 339 -13.28 27.21 1.99
CA GLN A 339 -12.52 26.20 2.70
C GLN A 339 -11.93 25.22 1.69
N PRO A 340 -10.61 25.28 1.44
CA PRO A 340 -9.95 24.37 0.54
C PRO A 340 -9.84 22.97 1.12
N VAL A 341 -9.78 21.97 0.27
CA VAL A 341 -9.20 20.68 0.59
C VAL A 341 -7.83 20.59 -0.05
N LEU A 342 -6.93 19.90 0.61
CA LEU A 342 -5.54 19.82 0.20
C LEU A 342 -5.17 18.40 -0.19
N TYR A 343 -4.35 18.28 -1.23
CA TYR A 343 -3.71 17.04 -1.64
C TYR A 343 -2.20 17.27 -1.70
N ARG A 344 -1.41 16.37 -1.11
CA ARG A 344 0.05 16.43 -1.11
C ARG A 344 0.63 15.34 -1.99
N ASP A 345 1.52 15.73 -2.91
CA ASP A 345 2.41 14.81 -3.62
C ASP A 345 3.69 14.65 -2.79
N GLU A 346 3.82 13.53 -2.09
CA GLU A 346 4.99 13.28 -1.23
C GLU A 346 6.30 13.16 -2.03
N GLY A 347 6.23 12.66 -3.26
CA GLY A 347 7.40 12.45 -4.10
C GLY A 347 8.03 13.75 -4.63
N ARG A 348 7.27 14.87 -4.65
CA ARG A 348 7.67 16.12 -5.28
C ARG A 348 7.63 17.34 -4.37
N ASP A 349 7.23 17.15 -3.11
CA ASP A 349 6.96 18.26 -2.18
C ASP A 349 6.03 19.34 -2.77
N LEU A 350 5.01 18.89 -3.48
CA LEU A 350 3.98 19.71 -4.09
C LEU A 350 2.66 19.52 -3.37
N TRP A 351 1.93 20.63 -3.25
CA TRP A 351 0.58 20.61 -2.70
C TRP A 351 -0.39 21.16 -3.71
N TYR A 352 -1.59 20.60 -3.70
CA TYR A 352 -2.72 21.07 -4.49
C TYR A 352 -3.83 21.48 -3.56
N ALA A 353 -4.37 22.69 -3.75
CA ALA A 353 -5.55 23.15 -3.03
C ALA A 353 -6.74 23.21 -3.98
N LEU A 354 -7.82 22.55 -3.61
CA LEU A 354 -9.09 22.60 -4.31
C LEU A 354 -10.08 23.48 -3.55
N LEU A 355 -10.70 24.40 -4.26
CA LEU A 355 -11.73 25.30 -3.77
C LEU A 355 -12.96 25.23 -4.66
N ARG A 356 -14.14 25.32 -4.05
CA ARG A 356 -15.36 25.60 -4.80
C ARG A 356 -15.75 27.06 -4.59
N GLN A 357 -15.79 27.80 -5.68
CA GLN A 357 -16.24 29.21 -5.68
C GLN A 357 -17.36 29.37 -6.70
N GLY A 358 -18.59 29.56 -6.23
CA GLY A 358 -19.79 29.65 -7.06
C GLY A 358 -20.02 28.38 -7.90
N GLU A 359 -20.06 28.56 -9.22
CA GLU A 359 -20.29 27.48 -10.18
C GLU A 359 -19.00 26.81 -10.69
N ASN A 360 -17.86 27.06 -10.03
CA ASN A 360 -16.59 26.52 -10.46
C ASN A 360 -15.81 25.90 -9.31
N TYR A 361 -15.03 24.86 -9.65
CA TYR A 361 -13.91 24.37 -8.87
C TYR A 361 -12.62 25.00 -9.38
N HIS A 362 -11.75 25.37 -8.46
CA HIS A 362 -10.46 25.96 -8.73
C HIS A 362 -9.37 25.10 -8.13
N LEU A 363 -8.34 24.82 -8.93
CA LEU A 363 -7.16 24.10 -8.52
C LEU A 363 -5.98 25.07 -8.42
N TYR A 364 -5.34 25.12 -7.27
CA TYR A 364 -4.13 25.87 -7.01
C TYR A 364 -2.99 24.90 -6.75
N THR A 365 -1.83 25.18 -7.32
CA THR A 365 -0.59 24.46 -7.01
C THR A 365 0.21 25.27 -6.01
N LEU A 366 0.60 24.64 -4.93
CA LEU A 366 1.42 25.23 -3.87
C LEU A 366 2.78 24.55 -3.89
N GLN A 367 3.84 25.33 -3.91
CA GLN A 367 5.22 24.83 -3.90
C GLN A 367 6.07 25.67 -2.94
N PRO A 368 7.19 25.11 -2.45
CA PRO A 368 8.10 25.86 -1.60
C PRO A 368 8.52 27.16 -2.26
N ASN A 369 8.57 28.23 -1.50
CA ASN A 369 9.02 29.52 -2.00
C ASN A 369 10.53 29.46 -2.33
N PRO A 370 10.93 29.59 -3.61
CA PRO A 370 12.32 29.49 -4.03
C PRO A 370 13.21 30.62 -3.51
N ASP A 371 12.61 31.73 -3.04
CA ASP A 371 13.31 32.88 -2.51
C ASP A 371 13.66 32.72 -1.02
N LEU A 372 13.14 31.70 -0.35
CA LEU A 372 13.44 31.40 1.04
C LEU A 372 14.50 30.30 1.16
N PRO A 373 15.42 30.39 2.15
CA PRO A 373 16.34 29.32 2.47
C PRO A 373 15.56 28.00 2.81
N ALA A 374 16.10 26.85 2.42
CA ALA A 374 15.49 25.54 2.66
C ALA A 374 15.28 25.21 4.15
N ASP A 375 15.99 25.92 5.05
CA ASP A 375 15.90 25.81 6.51
C ASP A 375 15.09 26.97 7.14
N SER A 376 14.36 27.74 6.33
CA SER A 376 13.52 28.82 6.82
C SER A 376 12.39 28.30 7.69
N THR A 377 12.27 28.83 8.89
CA THR A 377 11.12 28.57 9.81
C THR A 377 10.01 29.60 9.62
N GLU A 378 10.11 30.46 8.60
CA GLU A 378 9.08 31.45 8.33
C GLU A 378 7.80 30.79 7.81
N VAL A 379 6.67 31.26 8.30
CA VAL A 379 5.30 30.77 7.99
C VAL A 379 4.95 30.88 6.49
N THR A 380 5.77 31.60 5.71
CA THR A 380 5.60 31.83 4.26
C THR A 380 6.45 30.89 3.41
N GLN A 381 6.67 29.65 3.81
CA GLN A 381 7.44 28.68 3.02
C GLN A 381 6.81 28.39 1.65
N PHE A 382 5.50 28.57 1.54
CA PHE A 382 4.77 28.32 0.31
C PHE A 382 4.24 29.62 -0.28
N TRP A 383 4.16 29.69 -1.60
CA TRP A 383 3.46 30.77 -2.29
C TRP A 383 2.37 30.19 -3.19
N VAL A 384 1.25 30.89 -3.23
CA VAL A 384 0.14 30.59 -4.10
C VAL A 384 0.26 31.45 -5.36
N GLN A 385 0.04 30.85 -6.51
CA GLN A 385 -0.18 31.66 -7.71
C GLN A 385 -1.43 32.53 -7.49
N ALA A 386 -1.38 33.78 -7.87
CA ALA A 386 -2.48 34.76 -7.68
C ALA A 386 -3.78 34.34 -8.42
N GLU A 387 -3.65 33.48 -9.44
CA GLU A 387 -4.75 32.90 -10.19
C GLU A 387 -4.72 31.39 -10.10
N PRO A 388 -5.89 30.71 -10.13
CA PRO A 388 -5.95 29.27 -10.12
C PRO A 388 -5.23 28.71 -11.36
N GLU A 389 -4.45 27.65 -11.19
CA GLU A 389 -3.79 26.97 -12.31
C GLU A 389 -4.80 26.44 -13.32
N ARG A 390 -5.90 25.88 -12.80
CA ARG A 390 -7.02 25.33 -13.59
C ARG A 390 -8.36 25.61 -12.94
N THR A 391 -9.36 25.78 -13.78
CA THR A 391 -10.75 25.97 -13.37
C THR A 391 -11.65 24.97 -14.09
N LEU A 392 -12.56 24.35 -13.37
CA LEU A 392 -13.51 23.37 -13.89
C LEU A 392 -14.93 23.72 -13.45
N PRO A 393 -15.90 23.86 -14.38
CA PRO A 393 -17.30 24.05 -14.01
C PRO A 393 -17.86 22.87 -13.20
N VAL A 394 -18.66 23.18 -12.17
CA VAL A 394 -19.27 22.16 -11.30
C VAL A 394 -20.08 21.14 -12.10
N GLU A 395 -20.80 21.58 -13.13
CA GLU A 395 -21.60 20.72 -14.02
C GLU A 395 -20.81 19.65 -14.78
N LYS A 396 -19.49 19.83 -14.92
CA LYS A 396 -18.60 18.87 -15.58
C LYS A 396 -18.04 17.78 -14.64
N VAL A 397 -18.26 17.94 -13.35
CA VAL A 397 -17.85 16.93 -12.36
C VAL A 397 -19.00 15.98 -12.14
N PRO A 398 -18.84 14.67 -12.41
CA PRO A 398 -19.88 13.69 -12.13
C PRO A 398 -20.30 13.72 -10.66
N ALA A 399 -21.58 13.65 -10.40
CA ALA A 399 -22.09 13.55 -9.02
C ALA A 399 -21.57 12.25 -8.36
N VAL A 400 -21.28 12.34 -7.07
CA VAL A 400 -20.96 11.19 -6.23
C VAL A 400 -22.20 10.81 -5.46
N GLU A 401 -22.57 9.55 -5.50
CA GLU A 401 -23.64 9.05 -4.64
C GLU A 401 -23.18 9.06 -3.19
N PRO A 402 -24.09 9.36 -2.24
CA PRO A 402 -23.75 9.31 -0.83
C PRO A 402 -23.24 7.92 -0.41
N VAL A 403 -22.16 7.89 0.33
CA VAL A 403 -21.72 6.68 1.02
C VAL A 403 -22.72 6.40 2.13
N THR A 404 -23.41 5.26 2.05
CA THR A 404 -24.41 4.86 3.03
C THR A 404 -24.15 3.43 3.48
N THR A 405 -24.46 3.14 4.74
CA THR A 405 -24.49 1.77 5.23
C THR A 405 -25.79 1.08 4.79
N THR A 406 -25.75 -0.23 4.61
CA THR A 406 -26.96 -1.05 4.34
C THR A 406 -28.01 -0.93 5.46
N ALA A 407 -27.63 -0.48 6.66
CA ALA A 407 -28.56 -0.26 7.78
C ALA A 407 -29.54 0.90 7.58
N ALA A 408 -29.23 1.88 6.72
CA ALA A 408 -30.10 3.02 6.49
C ALA A 408 -31.26 2.71 5.53
N GLU A 409 -31.15 1.71 4.67
CA GLU A 409 -32.16 1.37 3.67
C GLU A 409 -33.36 0.58 4.24
N GLU A 410 -33.18 -0.13 5.37
CA GLU A 410 -34.26 -0.93 5.99
C GLU A 410 -35.22 -0.10 6.87
N SER A 411 -34.88 1.15 7.20
CA SER A 411 -35.76 1.98 8.04
C SER A 411 -36.84 2.77 7.28
N GLU A 412 -36.80 2.77 5.94
CA GLU A 412 -37.78 3.48 5.09
C GLU A 412 -38.73 2.54 4.33
N ALA A 413 -38.65 1.22 4.51
CA ALA A 413 -39.56 0.25 3.93
C ALA A 413 -40.55 -0.32 4.98
#